data_c833197f3fc6c9e22c55c88d364cb9d6
#
_entry.id   c833197f3fc6c9e22c55c88d364cb9d6
#
_cell.length_a   1.000
_cell.length_b   1.000
_cell.length_c   1.000
_cell.angle_alpha   90.00
_cell.angle_beta   90.00
_cell.angle_gamma   90.00
#
_symmetry.space_group_name_H-M   'P 1'
#
loop_
_entity.id
_entity.type
_entity.pdbx_description
1 polymer ?
#
loop_
_entity_poly.entity_id
_entity_poly.type
_entity_poly.pdbx_seq_one_letter_code
_entity_poly.pdbx_strand_id
1 'polypeptide(L)'
;VPCTRALTDAEISGEYEKNTGLVIVETIGEAPPLTLPGALVKSHGVFSWGKDAGNAVHNAVVIEAVAEMAFKTELINPNVSLPSEALLNKHYLRKHGKNAYYGQ
;
A
#
# COMPACT_ATOMS: atom_id res chain seq x y z
N VAL A 1 -0.04 -1.72 3.95
CA VAL A 1 0.17 -0.58 3.04
C VAL A 1 1.45 0.12 3.45
N PRO A 2 2.45 0.28 2.56
CA PRO A 2 3.70 0.94 2.88
C PRO A 2 3.49 2.44 3.12
N CYS A 3 4.34 3.02 3.99
CA CYS A 3 4.37 4.45 4.24
C CYS A 3 5.75 5.00 3.86
N THR A 4 5.79 6.11 3.12
CA THR A 4 7.06 6.73 2.72
C THR A 4 7.78 7.37 3.91
N ARG A 5 9.08 7.65 3.76
CA ARG A 5 9.73 8.66 4.58
C ARG A 5 9.09 10.04 4.36
N ALA A 6 9.37 10.98 5.24
CA ALA A 6 9.04 12.38 4.95
C ALA A 6 9.89 12.91 3.78
N LEU A 7 9.33 13.84 3.00
CA LEU A 7 10.11 14.63 2.06
C LEU A 7 11.04 15.58 2.85
N THR A 8 12.20 15.85 2.30
CA THR A 8 13.12 16.87 2.82
C THR A 8 12.65 18.26 2.41
N ASP A 9 13.12 19.31 3.12
CA ASP A 9 12.81 20.70 2.78
C ASP A 9 13.23 21.05 1.35
N ALA A 10 14.34 20.50 0.87
CA ALA A 10 14.84 20.69 -0.49
C ALA A 10 13.90 20.04 -1.54
N GLU A 11 13.37 18.85 -1.25
CA GLU A 11 12.41 18.17 -2.12
C GLU A 11 11.07 18.94 -2.16
N ILE A 12 10.65 19.49 -1.03
CA ILE A 12 9.41 20.29 -0.92
C ILE A 12 9.55 21.62 -1.67
N SER A 13 10.70 22.27 -1.54
CA SER A 13 10.95 23.58 -2.18
C SER A 13 11.27 23.47 -3.67
N GLY A 14 11.61 22.28 -4.15
CA GLY A 14 11.97 21.99 -5.53
C GLY A 14 10.78 21.51 -6.37
N GLU A 15 10.98 20.39 -7.08
CA GLU A 15 9.95 19.76 -7.92
C GLU A 15 9.05 18.87 -7.04
N TYR A 16 8.22 19.48 -6.22
CA TYR A 16 7.44 18.84 -5.15
C TYR A 16 6.62 17.63 -5.62
N GLU A 17 5.85 17.75 -6.70
CA GLU A 17 5.01 16.67 -7.20
C GLU A 17 5.85 15.49 -7.73
N LYS A 18 6.94 15.80 -8.40
CA LYS A 18 7.88 14.80 -8.89
C LYS A 18 8.57 14.09 -7.72
N ASN A 19 9.04 14.84 -6.74
CA ASN A 19 9.69 14.29 -5.55
C ASN A 19 8.73 13.44 -4.72
N THR A 20 7.45 13.82 -4.65
CA THR A 20 6.39 12.99 -4.07
C THR A 20 6.27 11.64 -4.78
N GLY A 21 6.29 11.64 -6.12
CA GLY A 21 6.33 10.40 -6.91
C GLY A 21 7.59 9.58 -6.66
N LEU A 22 8.75 10.23 -6.57
CA LEU A 22 10.03 9.54 -6.35
C LEU A 22 10.10 8.85 -4.98
N VAL A 23 9.60 9.45 -3.90
CA VAL A 23 9.59 8.77 -2.58
C VAL A 23 8.61 7.59 -2.55
N ILE A 24 7.54 7.62 -3.36
CA ILE A 24 6.66 6.46 -3.53
C ILE A 24 7.42 5.32 -4.22
N VAL A 25 8.11 5.61 -5.32
CA VAL A 25 8.92 4.62 -6.06
C VAL A 25 10.02 4.05 -5.17
N GLU A 26 10.73 4.90 -4.41
CA GLU A 26 11.73 4.47 -3.42
C GLU A 26 11.13 3.49 -2.39
N THR A 27 9.93 3.78 -1.90
CA THR A 27 9.26 2.97 -0.87
C THR A 27 8.78 1.62 -1.39
N ILE A 28 8.33 1.56 -2.64
CA ILE A 28 7.88 0.32 -3.30
C ILE A 28 9.08 -0.56 -3.66
N GLY A 29 10.22 0.06 -4.03
CA GLY A 29 11.43 -0.64 -4.45
C GLY A 29 11.18 -1.49 -5.69
N GLU A 30 11.69 -2.72 -5.68
CA GLU A 30 11.58 -3.67 -6.80
C GLU A 30 10.26 -4.48 -6.81
N ALA A 31 9.36 -4.24 -5.85
CA ALA A 31 8.09 -4.95 -5.83
C ALA A 31 7.25 -4.61 -7.06
N PRO A 32 6.62 -5.61 -7.71
CA PRO A 32 5.72 -5.32 -8.83
C PRO A 32 4.59 -4.38 -8.39
N PRO A 33 4.36 -3.23 -9.05
CA PRO A 33 3.43 -2.21 -8.56
C PRO A 33 2.01 -2.71 -8.27
N LEU A 34 1.52 -3.69 -9.03
CA LEU A 34 0.17 -4.24 -8.83
C LEU A 34 0.06 -5.19 -7.63
N THR A 35 1.17 -5.58 -7.01
CA THR A 35 1.15 -6.36 -5.75
C THR A 35 1.02 -5.46 -4.52
N LEU A 36 1.36 -4.18 -4.67
CA LEU A 36 1.22 -3.14 -3.66
C LEU A 36 0.40 -1.99 -4.28
N PRO A 37 -0.94 -2.07 -4.28
CA PRO A 37 -1.77 -1.16 -5.08
C PRO A 37 -1.94 0.24 -4.51
N GLY A 38 -1.11 0.63 -3.55
CA GLY A 38 -1.06 1.98 -2.99
C GLY A 38 0.01 2.17 -1.94
N ALA A 39 0.22 3.41 -1.56
CA ALA A 39 1.15 3.83 -0.52
C ALA A 39 0.60 5.04 0.26
N LEU A 40 1.02 5.16 1.49
CA LEU A 40 0.81 6.37 2.29
C LEU A 40 2.03 7.27 2.11
N VAL A 41 1.82 8.50 1.66
CA VAL A 41 2.88 9.51 1.66
C VAL A 41 2.82 10.26 2.98
N LYS A 42 3.89 10.17 3.76
CA LYS A 42 3.96 10.73 5.11
C LYS A 42 3.61 12.22 5.11
N SER A 43 2.70 12.61 5.99
CA SER A 43 2.18 13.97 6.15
C SER A 43 1.44 14.52 4.93
N HIS A 44 1.09 13.67 3.96
CA HIS A 44 0.37 14.07 2.75
C HIS A 44 -0.98 13.32 2.62
N GLY A 45 -0.93 12.01 2.46
CA GLY A 45 -2.15 11.21 2.27
C GLY A 45 -1.91 9.91 1.54
N VAL A 46 -3.00 9.30 1.04
CA VAL A 46 -2.98 8.04 0.32
C VAL A 46 -2.82 8.27 -1.19
N PHE A 47 -2.00 7.44 -1.78
CA PHE A 47 -1.92 7.27 -3.24
C PHE A 47 -2.30 5.84 -3.59
N SER A 48 -3.16 5.67 -4.56
CA SER A 48 -3.58 4.36 -5.07
C SER A 48 -3.42 4.30 -6.57
N TRP A 49 -3.20 3.11 -7.09
CA TRP A 49 -3.08 2.82 -8.51
C TRP A 49 -3.67 1.46 -8.83
N GLY A 50 -3.80 1.15 -10.11
CA GLY A 50 -4.34 -0.11 -10.59
C GLY A 50 -4.09 -0.27 -12.08
N LYS A 51 -4.59 -1.37 -12.64
CA LYS A 51 -4.51 -1.64 -14.09
C LYS A 51 -5.31 -0.64 -14.95
N ASP A 52 -6.30 0.02 -14.34
CA ASP A 52 -7.14 1.06 -14.95
C ASP A 52 -7.68 1.99 -13.84
N ALA A 53 -8.34 3.07 -14.23
CA ALA A 53 -8.89 4.06 -13.31
C ALA A 53 -9.92 3.48 -12.32
N GLY A 54 -10.81 2.60 -12.79
CA GLY A 54 -11.80 1.94 -11.94
C GLY A 54 -11.14 1.06 -10.88
N ASN A 55 -10.10 0.32 -11.26
CA ASN A 55 -9.32 -0.50 -10.33
C ASN A 55 -8.52 0.36 -9.34
N ALA A 56 -7.97 1.51 -9.74
CA ALA A 56 -7.31 2.44 -8.83
C ALA A 56 -8.27 2.97 -7.76
N VAL A 57 -9.48 3.37 -8.15
CA VAL A 57 -10.54 3.81 -7.22
C VAL A 57 -10.95 2.67 -6.27
N HIS A 58 -11.17 1.47 -6.80
CA HIS A 58 -11.45 0.29 -5.98
C HIS A 58 -10.36 0.06 -4.92
N ASN A 59 -9.09 0.14 -5.33
CA ASN A 59 -7.96 -0.03 -4.42
C ASN A 59 -7.92 1.06 -3.34
N ALA A 60 -8.28 2.31 -3.67
CA ALA A 60 -8.38 3.38 -2.67
C ALA A 60 -9.41 3.05 -1.57
N VAL A 61 -10.59 2.58 -1.96
CA VAL A 61 -11.65 2.15 -1.01
C VAL A 61 -11.17 0.98 -0.14
N VAL A 62 -10.48 0.00 -0.73
CA VAL A 62 -9.93 -1.14 0.02
C VAL A 62 -8.84 -0.69 1.00
N ILE A 63 -7.94 0.21 0.59
CA ILE A 63 -6.89 0.76 1.45
C ILE A 63 -7.48 1.47 2.66
N GLU A 64 -8.51 2.29 2.47
CA GLU A 64 -9.21 2.98 3.57
C GLU A 64 -9.83 1.99 4.56
N ALA A 65 -10.58 1.01 4.07
CA ALA A 65 -11.18 -0.01 4.91
C ALA A 65 -10.15 -0.85 5.68
N VAL A 66 -9.04 -1.22 5.05
CA VAL A 66 -7.95 -1.97 5.70
C VAL A 66 -7.23 -1.11 6.74
N ALA A 67 -7.03 0.18 6.47
CA ALA A 67 -6.44 1.11 7.43
C ALA A 67 -7.32 1.27 8.69
N GLU A 68 -8.63 1.38 8.51
CA GLU A 68 -9.59 1.43 9.62
C GLU A 68 -9.56 0.13 10.45
N MET A 69 -9.54 -1.02 9.80
CA MET A 69 -9.42 -2.32 10.48
C MET A 69 -8.11 -2.44 11.26
N ALA A 70 -6.98 -2.02 10.67
CA ALA A 70 -5.67 -2.03 11.34
C ALA A 70 -5.68 -1.14 12.59
N PHE A 71 -6.18 0.09 12.47
CA PHE A 71 -6.30 1.02 13.58
C PHE A 71 -7.15 0.43 14.74
N LYS A 72 -8.32 -0.14 14.43
CA LYS A 72 -9.16 -0.80 15.43
C LYS A 72 -8.47 -2.01 16.07
N THR A 73 -7.73 -2.78 15.29
CA THR A 73 -6.97 -3.94 15.79
C THR A 73 -5.91 -3.52 16.79
N GLU A 74 -5.15 -2.48 16.50
CA GLU A 74 -4.12 -1.94 17.42
C GLU A 74 -4.73 -1.34 18.69
N LEU A 75 -5.92 -0.72 18.59
CA LEU A 75 -6.64 -0.24 19.78
C LEU A 75 -7.09 -1.39 20.70
N ILE A 76 -7.51 -2.51 20.13
CA ILE A 76 -7.96 -3.69 20.90
C ILE A 76 -6.77 -4.45 21.48
N ASN A 77 -5.70 -4.59 20.72
CA ASN A 77 -4.49 -5.29 21.12
C ASN A 77 -3.23 -4.58 20.61
N PRO A 78 -2.62 -3.68 21.40
CA PRO A 78 -1.40 -2.97 21.03
C PRO A 78 -0.19 -3.87 20.75
N ASN A 79 -0.24 -5.13 21.20
CA ASN A 79 0.83 -6.11 21.00
C ASN A 79 0.52 -7.09 19.86
N VAL A 80 -0.36 -6.73 18.93
CA VAL A 80 -0.66 -7.57 17.78
C VAL A 80 0.59 -7.84 16.94
N SER A 81 0.82 -9.10 16.59
CA SER A 81 1.90 -9.50 15.69
C SER A 81 1.43 -9.52 14.25
N LEU A 82 2.35 -9.24 13.32
CA LEU A 82 2.07 -9.38 11.90
C LEU A 82 1.83 -10.86 11.55
N PRO A 83 0.97 -11.16 10.56
CA PRO A 83 0.80 -12.51 10.04
C PRO A 83 2.14 -13.07 9.53
N SER A 84 2.31 -14.39 9.61
CA SER A 84 3.49 -15.02 9.04
C SER A 84 3.55 -14.82 7.51
N GLU A 85 4.76 -14.77 6.97
CA GLU A 85 4.97 -14.66 5.53
C GLU A 85 4.30 -15.82 4.76
N ALA A 86 4.33 -17.03 5.32
CA ALA A 86 3.66 -18.19 4.73
C ALA A 86 2.14 -17.97 4.58
N LEU A 87 1.49 -17.34 5.57
CA LEU A 87 0.06 -17.02 5.51
C LEU A 87 -0.22 -15.92 4.48
N LEU A 88 0.60 -14.87 4.44
CA LEU A 88 0.48 -13.79 3.45
C LEU A 88 0.61 -14.34 2.03
N ASN A 89 1.63 -15.16 1.77
CA ASN A 89 1.85 -15.79 0.48
C ASN A 89 0.70 -16.73 0.10
N LYS A 90 0.17 -17.51 1.04
CA LYS A 90 -1.00 -18.36 0.79
C LYS A 90 -2.21 -17.54 0.35
N HIS A 91 -2.50 -16.43 1.04
CA HIS A 91 -3.62 -15.56 0.71
C HIS A 91 -3.44 -14.85 -0.64
N TYR A 92 -2.23 -14.38 -0.93
CA TYR A 92 -1.91 -13.75 -2.20
C TYR A 92 -2.03 -14.73 -3.37
N LEU A 93 -1.36 -15.88 -3.27
CA LEU A 93 -1.27 -16.85 -4.37
C LEU A 93 -2.61 -17.51 -4.73
N ARG A 94 -3.50 -17.73 -3.76
CA ARG A 94 -4.83 -18.29 -4.05
C ARG A 94 -5.71 -17.34 -4.89
N LYS A 95 -5.37 -16.04 -4.90
CA LYS A 95 -6.11 -14.99 -5.61
C LYS A 95 -5.38 -14.54 -6.88
N HIS A 96 -4.07 -14.46 -6.85
CA HIS A 96 -3.23 -13.89 -7.90
C HIS A 96 -2.20 -14.86 -8.48
N GLY A 97 -2.08 -16.06 -7.93
CA GLY A 97 -1.13 -17.05 -8.40
C GLY A 97 -1.56 -17.74 -9.69
N LYS A 98 -0.63 -18.48 -10.31
CA LYS A 98 -0.87 -19.26 -11.54
C LYS A 98 -2.05 -20.21 -11.45
N ASN A 99 -2.34 -20.74 -10.24
CA ASN A 99 -3.44 -21.64 -9.93
C ASN A 99 -4.47 -20.95 -9.03
N ALA A 100 -4.78 -19.69 -9.28
CA ALA A 100 -5.75 -18.94 -8.50
C ALA A 100 -7.14 -19.60 -8.56
N TYR A 101 -7.81 -19.67 -7.42
CA TYR A 101 -9.12 -20.31 -7.27
C TYR A 101 -10.10 -19.52 -6.40
N TYR A 102 -9.70 -18.33 -5.93
CA TYR A 102 -10.49 -17.49 -5.03
C TYR A 102 -10.56 -16.05 -5.52
N GLY A 103 -11.75 -15.47 -5.51
CA GLY A 103 -11.96 -14.07 -5.88
C GLY A 103 -11.80 -13.78 -7.38
N GLN A 104 -12.11 -14.78 -8.22
CA GLN A 104 -12.11 -14.67 -9.69
C GLN A 104 -13.42 -14.11 -10.22
#